data_ae0e13b1ddf2a07bd66676afa2f0a348
#
_entry.id   ae0e13b1ddf2a07bd66676afa2f0a348
#
_cell.length_a   1.000
_cell.length_b   1.000
_cell.length_c   1.000
_cell.angle_alpha   90.00
_cell.angle_beta   90.00
_cell.angle_gamma   90.00
#
_symmetry.space_group_name_H-M   'P 1'
#
loop_
_entity.id
_entity.type
_entity.pdbx_description
1 polymer ?
#
loop_
_entity_poly.entity_id
_entity_poly.type
_entity_poly.pdbx_seq_one_letter_code
_entity_poly.pdbx_strand_id
1 'polypeptide(L)'
;MAFASSIQFCSLQWLLILLCLGNTFSQSIVKTLPGFSGLLPFKLETGYVNVERSEFFYYFVESQGNPLTDPLILLQIGGPGCTGLTGLFNQIGPLAFDSSTYQAALPSLKLVPNSWTQIASIIFIDAPIGTGFSYSTCAEDYIVSSDTNTASMLGKFIRKWLEGHLRFKANPFFVGGDSYGGLLAPIITREIVEGNKAGLEPFINLEGYYVGSPHTDTNLEENSKIPYAYGMGLISSRLFERAKRSCKGEYLNVEPTNLKCLEDLAKISECTGNLNIHHILRPNCSLSLPMPNKDKQARRSIEETNSRYNRHRYLNFWCKGTVTEWTRCNDSVTYGSYIYDVESAIGYHKYLTDTRIKVLIYTGDHDMRVTHISTEEWIKSLNLTIDDDWRAWYINGQIAGYTETYKKSKYSLTYATVKGAGHSPTEYKKAECYGMFERWINNYPL
;
A
#
# COMPACT_ATOMS: atom_id res chain seq x y z
N MET A 1 -26.80 60.45 12.60
CA MET A 1 -27.06 59.05 13.04
C MET A 1 -27.12 58.00 11.91
N ALA A 2 -27.07 58.36 10.62
CA ALA A 2 -27.12 57.38 9.51
C ALA A 2 -25.75 56.80 9.10
N PHE A 3 -24.64 57.40 9.48
CA PHE A 3 -23.30 56.91 9.10
C PHE A 3 -22.76 55.76 9.97
N ALA A 4 -23.24 55.63 11.22
CA ALA A 4 -22.79 54.58 12.12
C ALA A 4 -23.42 53.20 11.82
N SER A 5 -24.63 53.15 11.25
CA SER A 5 -25.32 51.90 10.92
C SER A 5 -24.77 51.21 9.66
N SER A 6 -24.21 51.97 8.69
CA SER A 6 -23.63 51.40 7.48
C SER A 6 -22.31 50.69 7.70
N ILE A 7 -21.48 51.16 8.66
CA ILE A 7 -20.20 50.53 8.98
C ILE A 7 -20.41 49.25 9.75
N GLN A 8 -21.39 49.16 10.63
CA GLN A 8 -21.75 47.93 11.35
C GLN A 8 -22.31 46.85 10.43
N PHE A 9 -23.12 47.24 9.41
CA PHE A 9 -23.65 46.28 8.44
C PHE A 9 -22.57 45.73 7.51
N CYS A 10 -21.61 46.53 7.08
CA CYS A 10 -20.46 46.07 6.30
C CYS A 10 -19.55 45.14 7.05
N SER A 11 -19.25 45.44 8.35
CA SER A 11 -18.42 44.59 9.18
C SER A 11 -19.08 43.22 9.48
N LEU A 12 -20.41 43.19 9.64
CA LEU A 12 -21.15 41.94 9.84
C LEU A 12 -21.20 41.06 8.57
N GLN A 13 -21.32 41.70 7.39
CA GLN A 13 -21.24 41.00 6.11
C GLN A 13 -19.83 40.44 5.84
N TRP A 14 -18.76 41.16 6.17
CA TRP A 14 -17.38 40.65 6.08
C TRP A 14 -17.12 39.55 7.07
N LEU A 15 -17.69 39.60 8.27
CA LEU A 15 -17.60 38.52 9.28
C LEU A 15 -18.36 37.26 8.83
N LEU A 16 -19.53 37.42 8.19
CA LEU A 16 -20.30 36.31 7.61
C LEU A 16 -19.59 35.70 6.38
N ILE A 17 -18.95 36.50 5.55
CA ILE A 17 -18.16 36.02 4.40
C ILE A 17 -16.89 35.29 4.90
N LEU A 18 -16.24 35.78 5.95
CA LEU A 18 -15.10 35.10 6.59
C LEU A 18 -15.52 33.79 7.28
N LEU A 19 -16.72 33.71 7.84
CA LEU A 19 -17.30 32.46 8.38
C LEU A 19 -17.70 31.47 7.28
N CYS A 20 -18.03 31.93 6.08
CA CYS A 20 -18.30 31.07 4.92
C CYS A 20 -17.02 30.61 4.19
N LEU A 21 -15.85 31.22 4.47
CA LEU A 21 -14.55 30.76 3.97
C LEU A 21 -13.87 29.71 4.90
N GLY A 22 -14.59 29.25 5.93
CA GLY A 22 -14.18 28.07 6.70
C GLY A 22 -14.03 26.88 5.77
N ASN A 23 -12.87 26.24 5.79
CA ASN A 23 -12.56 25.03 5.05
C ASN A 23 -13.73 24.05 5.16
N THR A 24 -14.54 23.94 4.12
CA THR A 24 -15.63 22.96 4.04
C THR A 24 -14.98 21.60 3.80
N PHE A 25 -14.58 20.92 4.89
CA PHE A 25 -14.27 19.50 4.80
C PHE A 25 -15.55 18.77 4.39
N SER A 26 -15.57 18.21 3.21
CA SER A 26 -16.68 17.36 2.77
C SER A 26 -16.50 15.97 3.37
N GLN A 27 -16.99 15.78 4.61
CA GLN A 27 -16.91 14.52 5.34
C GLN A 27 -18.28 13.86 5.41
N SER A 28 -18.34 12.56 5.26
CA SER A 28 -19.55 11.75 5.38
C SER A 28 -19.31 10.51 6.23
N ILE A 29 -20.12 10.33 7.28
CA ILE A 29 -20.11 9.10 8.07
C ILE A 29 -20.99 8.06 7.39
N VAL A 30 -20.36 6.96 6.99
CA VAL A 30 -21.00 5.83 6.32
C VAL A 30 -21.47 4.84 7.39
N LYS A 31 -22.79 4.71 7.55
CA LYS A 31 -23.40 3.83 8.56
C LYS A 31 -23.77 2.46 8.02
N THR A 32 -24.03 2.35 6.73
CA THR A 32 -24.44 1.12 6.05
C THR A 32 -23.69 0.98 4.72
N LEU A 33 -23.46 -0.24 4.28
CA LEU A 33 -22.86 -0.53 3.01
C LEU A 33 -23.70 -1.57 2.26
N PRO A 34 -23.94 -1.42 0.96
CA PRO A 34 -24.57 -2.46 0.15
C PRO A 34 -23.81 -3.78 0.32
N GLY A 35 -24.52 -4.89 0.49
CA GLY A 35 -23.91 -6.21 0.74
C GLY A 35 -23.53 -6.49 2.20
N PHE A 36 -23.57 -5.49 3.10
CA PHE A 36 -23.41 -5.68 4.54
C PHE A 36 -24.76 -5.63 5.25
N SER A 37 -25.05 -6.61 6.09
CA SER A 37 -26.33 -6.68 6.79
C SER A 37 -26.32 -5.77 8.03
N GLY A 38 -27.20 -4.77 8.04
CA GLY A 38 -27.35 -3.84 9.17
C GLY A 38 -26.36 -2.68 9.17
N LEU A 39 -26.14 -2.13 10.36
CA LEU A 39 -25.19 -1.03 10.57
C LEU A 39 -23.76 -1.56 10.66
N LEU A 40 -22.79 -0.77 10.19
CA LEU A 40 -21.38 -1.09 10.40
C LEU A 40 -21.04 -1.04 11.89
N PRO A 41 -20.34 -2.06 12.43
CA PRO A 41 -19.96 -2.08 13.84
C PRO A 41 -18.73 -1.23 14.17
N PHE A 42 -18.25 -0.45 13.21
CA PHE A 42 -17.12 0.48 13.30
C PHE A 42 -17.47 1.80 12.62
N LYS A 43 -16.75 2.85 12.96
CA LYS A 43 -16.93 4.15 12.31
C LYS A 43 -16.14 4.19 11.03
N LEU A 44 -16.84 4.35 9.91
CA LEU A 44 -16.28 4.61 8.58
C LEU A 44 -16.64 6.04 8.18
N GLU A 45 -15.63 6.81 7.86
CA GLU A 45 -15.74 8.15 7.31
C GLU A 45 -15.16 8.16 5.90
N THR A 46 -15.77 8.92 5.00
CA THR A 46 -15.23 9.21 3.67
C THR A 46 -15.26 10.70 3.45
N GLY A 47 -14.34 11.20 2.64
CA GLY A 47 -14.33 12.62 2.33
C GLY A 47 -13.25 13.00 1.34
N TYR A 48 -13.21 14.30 1.06
CA TYR A 48 -12.18 14.92 0.26
C TYR A 48 -11.35 15.88 1.10
N VAL A 49 -10.06 15.91 0.83
CA VAL A 49 -9.15 16.96 1.33
C VAL A 49 -8.58 17.67 0.11
N ASN A 50 -8.87 18.97 0.03
CA ASN A 50 -8.30 19.82 -1.00
C ASN A 50 -6.81 20.08 -0.70
N VAL A 51 -5.95 19.74 -1.64
CA VAL A 51 -4.52 20.09 -1.61
C VAL A 51 -4.20 20.83 -2.90
N GLU A 52 -4.01 22.14 -2.80
CA GLU A 52 -3.81 23.04 -3.94
C GLU A 52 -5.03 23.01 -4.89
N ARG A 53 -4.90 22.45 -6.10
CA ARG A 53 -5.98 22.31 -7.09
C ARG A 53 -6.56 20.88 -7.13
N SER A 54 -6.06 20.00 -6.26
CA SER A 54 -6.37 18.58 -6.26
C SER A 54 -7.24 18.20 -5.09
N GLU A 55 -8.18 17.29 -5.33
CA GLU A 55 -9.09 16.74 -4.35
C GLU A 55 -8.73 15.28 -4.09
N PHE A 56 -8.12 15.01 -2.92
CA PHE A 56 -7.76 13.66 -2.51
C PHE A 56 -8.90 13.01 -1.75
N PHE A 57 -9.40 11.90 -2.26
CA PHE A 57 -10.41 11.10 -1.62
C PHE A 57 -9.80 10.11 -0.63
N TYR A 58 -10.46 9.92 0.51
CA TYR A 58 -10.04 8.97 1.54
C TYR A 58 -11.20 8.19 2.13
N TYR A 59 -10.87 7.02 2.64
CA TYR A 59 -11.69 6.19 3.50
C TYR A 59 -10.98 6.14 4.85
N PHE A 60 -11.65 6.54 5.91
CA PHE A 60 -11.07 6.53 7.23
C PHE A 60 -11.86 5.62 8.15
N VAL A 61 -11.19 4.62 8.72
CA VAL A 61 -11.77 3.73 9.73
C VAL A 61 -11.08 4.02 11.06
N GLU A 62 -11.89 4.42 12.05
CA GLU A 62 -11.38 4.60 13.42
C GLU A 62 -11.04 3.25 14.05
N SER A 63 -10.02 3.26 14.92
CA SER A 63 -9.69 2.09 15.73
C SER A 63 -10.90 1.60 16.51
N GLN A 64 -11.06 0.29 16.55
CA GLN A 64 -12.08 -0.37 17.38
C GLN A 64 -11.62 -0.55 18.83
N GLY A 65 -10.35 -0.26 19.13
CA GLY A 65 -9.79 -0.17 20.47
C GLY A 65 -10.03 1.20 21.08
N ASN A 66 -8.98 1.99 21.28
CA ASN A 66 -9.07 3.37 21.76
C ASN A 66 -8.60 4.38 20.69
N PRO A 67 -9.49 4.91 19.85
CA PRO A 67 -9.11 5.79 18.75
C PRO A 67 -8.41 7.09 19.19
N LEU A 68 -8.47 7.46 20.46
CA LEU A 68 -7.79 8.66 20.97
C LEU A 68 -6.32 8.44 21.30
N THR A 69 -5.88 7.19 21.46
CA THR A 69 -4.51 6.85 21.83
C THR A 69 -3.86 5.87 20.87
N ASP A 70 -4.66 5.09 20.16
CA ASP A 70 -4.17 4.11 19.17
C ASP A 70 -3.50 4.81 17.99
N PRO A 71 -2.56 4.15 17.32
CA PRO A 71 -1.87 4.72 16.17
C PRO A 71 -2.81 5.20 15.07
N LEU A 72 -2.44 6.31 14.43
CA LEU A 72 -3.03 6.81 13.18
C LEU A 72 -2.12 6.44 12.02
N ILE A 73 -2.67 5.82 11.00
CA ILE A 73 -1.92 5.34 9.83
C ILE A 73 -2.44 6.02 8.57
N LEU A 74 -1.55 6.53 7.73
CA LEU A 74 -1.83 6.85 6.32
C LEU A 74 -1.33 5.69 5.46
N LEU A 75 -2.24 4.94 4.82
CA LEU A 75 -1.89 3.81 3.97
C LEU A 75 -1.93 4.18 2.49
N GLN A 76 -0.78 4.05 1.82
CA GLN A 76 -0.61 4.18 0.38
C GLN A 76 -0.53 2.79 -0.28
N ILE A 77 -1.44 2.51 -1.21
CA ILE A 77 -1.44 1.28 -2.02
C ILE A 77 -0.57 1.45 -3.26
N GLY A 78 -0.07 0.35 -3.78
CA GLY A 78 0.82 0.32 -4.93
C GLY A 78 0.17 0.61 -6.29
N GLY A 79 0.78 0.10 -7.31
CA GLY A 79 0.42 0.30 -8.72
C GLY A 79 1.58 0.95 -9.49
N PRO A 80 1.77 2.30 -9.46
CA PRO A 80 0.92 3.36 -8.88
C PRO A 80 -0.48 3.40 -9.49
N GLY A 81 -1.41 4.07 -8.82
CA GLY A 81 -2.78 4.22 -9.34
C GLY A 81 -3.79 3.19 -8.85
N CYS A 82 -3.45 2.34 -7.87
CA CYS A 82 -4.42 1.46 -7.23
C CYS A 82 -5.08 2.13 -6.02
N THR A 83 -6.41 2.01 -5.94
CA THR A 83 -7.23 2.67 -4.94
C THR A 83 -6.99 2.15 -3.51
N GLY A 84 -7.14 3.03 -2.52
CA GLY A 84 -7.14 2.72 -1.09
C GLY A 84 -8.19 1.67 -0.68
N LEU A 85 -9.27 1.50 -1.45
CA LEU A 85 -10.25 0.41 -1.25
C LEU A 85 -9.60 -0.98 -1.28
N THR A 86 -8.47 -1.15 -1.96
CA THR A 86 -7.72 -2.40 -1.94
C THR A 86 -7.24 -2.72 -0.52
N GLY A 87 -6.69 -1.73 0.19
CA GLY A 87 -6.31 -1.87 1.59
C GLY A 87 -7.50 -2.17 2.50
N LEU A 88 -8.62 -1.46 2.29
CA LEU A 88 -9.83 -1.58 3.09
C LEU A 88 -10.49 -2.97 2.98
N PHE A 89 -10.61 -3.55 1.77
CA PHE A 89 -11.36 -4.79 1.57
C PHE A 89 -10.49 -6.04 1.42
N ASN A 90 -9.28 -5.90 0.90
CA ASN A 90 -8.47 -7.06 0.57
C ASN A 90 -7.36 -7.32 1.59
N GLN A 91 -6.80 -6.27 2.20
CA GLN A 91 -5.58 -6.37 3.00
C GLN A 91 -5.87 -6.28 4.50
N ILE A 92 -5.91 -5.07 5.05
CA ILE A 92 -5.85 -4.81 6.49
C ILE A 92 -7.12 -4.20 7.08
N GLY A 93 -8.09 -3.84 6.26
CA GLY A 93 -9.36 -3.26 6.70
C GLY A 93 -10.32 -4.28 7.32
N PRO A 94 -11.43 -3.78 7.92
CA PRO A 94 -12.35 -4.60 8.71
C PRO A 94 -13.35 -5.40 7.88
N LEU A 95 -13.37 -5.23 6.56
CA LEU A 95 -14.33 -5.86 5.65
C LEU A 95 -13.64 -6.71 4.59
N ALA A 96 -14.30 -7.78 4.18
CA ALA A 96 -13.92 -8.57 3.01
C ALA A 96 -15.16 -9.00 2.22
N PHE A 97 -14.97 -9.26 0.93
CA PHE A 97 -16.02 -9.88 0.11
C PHE A 97 -16.19 -11.35 0.49
N ASP A 98 -17.45 -11.76 0.64
CA ASP A 98 -17.78 -13.16 0.85
C ASP A 98 -18.04 -13.84 -0.52
N SER A 99 -17.07 -14.61 -0.98
CA SER A 99 -17.16 -15.33 -2.24
C SER A 99 -18.07 -16.56 -2.17
N SER A 100 -18.42 -17.04 -0.96
CA SER A 100 -19.23 -18.25 -0.78
C SER A 100 -20.71 -18.03 -1.12
N THR A 101 -21.19 -16.80 -1.07
CA THR A 101 -22.62 -16.45 -1.24
C THR A 101 -22.94 -15.89 -2.63
N TYR A 102 -21.98 -15.89 -3.56
CA TYR A 102 -22.17 -15.27 -4.85
C TYR A 102 -23.13 -16.08 -5.75
N GLN A 103 -24.30 -15.52 -6.01
CA GLN A 103 -25.31 -16.03 -6.96
C GLN A 103 -25.75 -14.90 -7.91
N ALA A 104 -24.87 -14.41 -8.77
CA ALA A 104 -25.14 -13.38 -9.79
C ALA A 104 -25.72 -12.04 -9.27
N ALA A 105 -25.84 -11.86 -7.94
CA ALA A 105 -26.21 -10.63 -7.26
C ALA A 105 -24.97 -9.87 -6.75
N LEU A 106 -25.15 -8.75 -6.06
CA LEU A 106 -24.06 -8.08 -5.36
C LEU A 106 -23.42 -9.04 -4.34
N PRO A 107 -22.06 -9.17 -4.31
CA PRO A 107 -21.41 -9.99 -3.30
C PRO A 107 -21.70 -9.43 -1.90
N SER A 108 -21.93 -10.31 -0.95
CA SER A 108 -22.06 -9.92 0.44
C SER A 108 -20.69 -9.54 1.03
N LEU A 109 -20.74 -8.71 2.08
CA LEU A 109 -19.58 -8.32 2.86
C LEU A 109 -19.61 -9.05 4.21
N LYS A 110 -18.42 -9.43 4.67
CA LYS A 110 -18.22 -9.99 6.01
C LYS A 110 -17.12 -9.24 6.76
N LEU A 111 -17.21 -9.29 8.08
CA LEU A 111 -16.16 -8.76 8.96
C LEU A 111 -14.89 -9.61 8.88
N VAL A 112 -13.75 -8.95 9.01
CA VAL A 112 -12.42 -9.58 9.05
C VAL A 112 -11.95 -9.63 10.50
N PRO A 113 -11.79 -10.84 11.10
CA PRO A 113 -11.41 -10.97 12.52
C PRO A 113 -10.01 -10.39 12.84
N ASN A 114 -9.11 -10.39 11.87
CA ASN A 114 -7.72 -9.95 12.02
C ASN A 114 -7.46 -8.63 11.28
N SER A 115 -8.41 -7.69 11.40
CA SER A 115 -8.22 -6.35 10.84
C SER A 115 -7.29 -5.51 11.70
N TRP A 116 -6.40 -4.76 11.09
CA TRP A 116 -5.52 -3.83 11.80
C TRP A 116 -6.29 -2.66 12.42
N THR A 117 -7.53 -2.42 11.96
CA THR A 117 -8.42 -1.42 12.58
C THR A 117 -8.89 -1.79 13.98
N GLN A 118 -8.56 -2.98 14.49
CA GLN A 118 -8.78 -3.32 15.89
C GLN A 118 -7.86 -2.56 16.85
N ILE A 119 -6.68 -2.14 16.36
CA ILE A 119 -5.61 -1.53 17.18
C ILE A 119 -5.02 -0.26 16.55
N ALA A 120 -5.55 0.21 15.42
CA ALA A 120 -5.10 1.42 14.75
C ALA A 120 -6.25 2.11 14.01
N SER A 121 -6.25 3.42 13.96
CA SER A 121 -7.08 4.21 13.04
C SER A 121 -6.36 4.33 11.69
N ILE A 122 -7.06 4.06 10.57
CA ILE A 122 -6.40 3.95 9.25
C ILE A 122 -7.10 4.84 8.23
N ILE A 123 -6.31 5.70 7.58
CA ILE A 123 -6.68 6.47 6.40
C ILE A 123 -6.22 5.68 5.16
N PHE A 124 -7.15 5.14 4.41
CA PHE A 124 -6.94 4.50 3.12
C PHE A 124 -7.11 5.56 2.05
N ILE A 125 -6.03 6.02 1.44
CA ILE A 125 -6.07 7.13 0.49
C ILE A 125 -6.08 6.66 -0.96
N ASP A 126 -6.83 7.37 -1.81
CA ASP A 126 -6.75 7.25 -3.26
C ASP A 126 -5.67 8.22 -3.77
N ALA A 127 -4.47 7.73 -4.06
CA ALA A 127 -3.36 8.52 -4.60
C ALA A 127 -2.48 7.66 -5.55
N PRO A 128 -1.85 8.29 -6.54
CA PRO A 128 -1.84 9.72 -6.91
C PRO A 128 -3.18 10.22 -7.48
N ILE A 129 -3.21 11.48 -7.94
CA ILE A 129 -4.37 12.04 -8.64
C ILE A 129 -4.72 11.21 -9.87
N GLY A 130 -6.03 10.98 -10.07
CA GLY A 130 -6.54 10.05 -11.07
C GLY A 130 -6.76 8.64 -10.57
N THR A 131 -6.39 8.35 -9.31
CA THR A 131 -6.66 7.08 -8.64
C THR A 131 -8.01 7.10 -7.94
N GLY A 132 -8.80 6.05 -8.12
CA GLY A 132 -10.09 5.91 -7.45
C GLY A 132 -11.00 7.11 -7.65
N PHE A 133 -11.29 7.85 -6.57
CA PHE A 133 -12.12 9.06 -6.58
C PHE A 133 -11.33 10.36 -6.50
N SER A 134 -10.00 10.29 -6.37
CA SER A 134 -9.16 11.48 -6.32
C SER A 134 -9.01 12.12 -7.70
N TYR A 135 -9.19 13.43 -7.77
CA TYR A 135 -9.18 14.18 -9.03
C TYR A 135 -8.55 15.57 -8.87
N SER A 136 -8.18 16.18 -9.99
CA SER A 136 -7.87 17.59 -10.07
C SER A 136 -8.79 18.28 -11.07
N THR A 137 -9.09 19.56 -10.83
CA THR A 137 -9.80 20.41 -11.76
C THR A 137 -8.89 20.94 -12.87
N CYS A 138 -7.59 20.71 -12.77
CA CYS A 138 -6.58 21.16 -13.72
C CYS A 138 -5.94 19.97 -14.44
N ALA A 139 -5.99 19.95 -15.77
CA ALA A 139 -5.45 18.86 -16.59
C ALA A 139 -3.93 18.70 -16.45
N GLU A 140 -3.21 19.80 -16.21
CA GLU A 140 -1.75 19.79 -16.02
C GLU A 140 -1.32 18.95 -14.80
N ASP A 141 -2.14 18.88 -13.75
CA ASP A 141 -1.83 18.12 -12.53
C ASP A 141 -1.70 16.61 -12.81
N TYR A 142 -2.39 16.10 -13.82
CA TYR A 142 -2.27 14.71 -14.25
C TYR A 142 -0.96 14.44 -15.01
N ILE A 143 -0.42 15.47 -15.68
CA ILE A 143 0.82 15.37 -16.49
C ILE A 143 2.05 15.46 -15.59
N VAL A 144 1.99 16.22 -14.49
CA VAL A 144 3.11 16.42 -13.55
C VAL A 144 3.06 15.47 -12.36
N SER A 145 2.14 14.52 -12.35
CA SER A 145 2.04 13.52 -11.27
C SER A 145 3.28 12.61 -11.30
N SER A 146 4.03 12.60 -10.21
CA SER A 146 5.28 11.84 -10.06
C SER A 146 5.43 11.32 -8.63
N ASP A 147 6.47 10.52 -8.37
CA ASP A 147 6.75 9.99 -7.03
C ASP A 147 6.99 11.12 -6.04
N THR A 148 7.88 12.05 -6.37
CA THR A 148 8.22 13.17 -5.48
C THR A 148 7.04 14.13 -5.32
N ASN A 149 6.32 14.42 -6.41
CA ASN A 149 5.11 15.24 -6.35
C ASN A 149 4.04 14.59 -5.49
N THR A 150 3.73 13.31 -5.71
CA THR A 150 2.75 12.55 -4.92
C THR A 150 3.10 12.56 -3.44
N ALA A 151 4.36 12.31 -3.08
CA ALA A 151 4.79 12.31 -1.68
C ALA A 151 4.64 13.69 -1.04
N SER A 152 5.00 14.77 -1.73
CA SER A 152 4.82 16.14 -1.27
C SER A 152 3.34 16.48 -1.04
N MET A 153 2.47 16.10 -1.99
CA MET A 153 1.02 16.31 -1.85
C MET A 153 0.44 15.52 -0.68
N LEU A 154 0.92 14.29 -0.41
CA LEU A 154 0.47 13.48 0.73
C LEU A 154 0.98 14.03 2.06
N GLY A 155 2.16 14.62 2.11
CA GLY A 155 2.65 15.38 3.27
C GLY A 155 1.76 16.59 3.61
N LYS A 156 1.27 17.30 2.58
CA LYS A 156 0.29 18.40 2.74
C LYS A 156 -1.11 17.88 3.10
N PHE A 157 -1.53 16.76 2.47
CA PHE A 157 -2.81 16.10 2.75
C PHE A 157 -2.95 15.78 4.23
N ILE A 158 -1.98 15.10 4.83
CA ILE A 158 -2.11 14.68 6.23
C ILE A 158 -2.16 15.87 7.20
N ARG A 159 -1.42 16.97 6.94
CA ARG A 159 -1.52 18.17 7.76
C ARG A 159 -2.91 18.78 7.69
N LYS A 160 -3.47 18.96 6.49
CA LYS A 160 -4.83 19.45 6.29
C LYS A 160 -5.88 18.50 6.88
N TRP A 161 -5.71 17.20 6.74
CA TRP A 161 -6.62 16.23 7.34
C TRP A 161 -6.65 16.38 8.88
N LEU A 162 -5.49 16.55 9.51
CA LEU A 162 -5.38 16.77 10.96
C LEU A 162 -6.00 18.11 11.41
N GLU A 163 -6.02 19.15 10.58
CA GLU A 163 -6.75 20.39 10.88
C GLU A 163 -8.26 20.14 11.06
N GLY A 164 -8.83 19.25 10.25
CA GLY A 164 -10.23 18.81 10.38
C GLY A 164 -10.46 17.76 11.46
N HIS A 165 -9.39 17.12 11.97
CA HIS A 165 -9.46 15.99 12.89
C HIS A 165 -8.55 16.18 14.11
N LEU A 166 -8.66 17.35 14.77
CA LEU A 166 -7.77 17.78 15.85
C LEU A 166 -7.61 16.76 16.98
N ARG A 167 -8.61 15.90 17.22
CA ARG A 167 -8.56 14.86 18.24
C ARG A 167 -7.50 13.80 17.98
N PHE A 168 -7.02 13.64 16.73
CA PHE A 168 -5.97 12.70 16.34
C PHE A 168 -4.57 13.34 16.33
N LYS A 169 -4.44 14.63 16.60
CA LYS A 169 -3.15 15.34 16.53
C LYS A 169 -2.08 14.74 17.46
N ALA A 170 -2.49 14.19 18.60
CA ALA A 170 -1.58 13.59 19.59
C ALA A 170 -1.27 12.10 19.33
N ASN A 171 -2.05 11.43 18.45
CA ASN A 171 -1.87 10.01 18.19
C ASN A 171 -0.49 9.73 17.56
N PRO A 172 0.17 8.60 17.91
CA PRO A 172 1.34 8.14 17.18
C PRO A 172 1.02 7.97 15.70
N PHE A 173 1.75 8.63 14.82
CA PHE A 173 1.49 8.61 13.39
C PHE A 173 2.47 7.72 12.64
N PHE A 174 1.93 6.92 11.72
CA PHE A 174 2.71 6.04 10.85
C PHE A 174 2.32 6.19 9.39
N VAL A 175 3.30 6.04 8.50
CA VAL A 175 3.06 5.89 7.06
C VAL A 175 3.10 4.42 6.70
N GLY A 176 2.06 3.91 6.04
CA GLY A 176 2.01 2.55 5.52
C GLY A 176 2.15 2.52 4.00
N GLY A 177 2.90 1.55 3.47
CA GLY A 177 3.01 1.33 2.04
C GLY A 177 2.90 -0.15 1.67
N ASP A 178 2.27 -0.46 0.53
CA ASP A 178 2.20 -1.80 -0.02
C ASP A 178 2.63 -1.79 -1.49
N SER A 179 3.50 -2.72 -1.90
CA SER A 179 3.99 -2.80 -3.28
C SER A 179 4.66 -1.48 -3.72
N TYR A 180 4.18 -0.80 -4.76
CA TYR A 180 4.68 0.53 -5.16
C TYR A 180 4.49 1.60 -4.07
N GLY A 181 3.49 1.45 -3.20
CA GLY A 181 3.36 2.27 -1.99
C GLY A 181 4.56 2.13 -1.05
N GLY A 182 5.32 1.03 -1.15
CA GLY A 182 6.58 0.82 -0.45
C GLY A 182 7.69 1.77 -0.88
N LEU A 183 7.73 2.18 -2.15
CA LEU A 183 8.62 3.23 -2.65
C LEU A 183 8.19 4.60 -2.11
N LEU A 184 6.89 4.89 -2.12
CA LEU A 184 6.37 6.20 -1.70
C LEU A 184 6.45 6.42 -0.18
N ALA A 185 6.26 5.37 0.63
CA ALA A 185 6.20 5.52 2.09
C ALA A 185 7.44 6.17 2.72
N PRO A 186 8.69 5.79 2.40
CA PRO A 186 9.87 6.48 2.93
C PRO A 186 10.00 7.92 2.42
N ILE A 187 9.54 8.22 1.20
CA ILE A 187 9.55 9.58 0.64
C ILE A 187 8.55 10.46 1.40
N ILE A 188 7.31 9.99 1.60
CA ILE A 188 6.28 10.68 2.41
C ILE A 188 6.78 10.90 3.84
N THR A 189 7.40 9.87 4.42
CA THR A 189 7.95 9.93 5.78
C THR A 189 9.01 11.03 5.89
N ARG A 190 9.91 11.13 4.90
CA ARG A 190 10.90 12.21 4.83
C ARG A 190 10.24 13.58 4.70
N GLU A 191 9.23 13.75 3.83
CA GLU A 191 8.47 15.00 3.69
C GLU A 191 7.85 15.45 5.03
N ILE A 192 7.34 14.51 5.82
CA ILE A 192 6.80 14.78 7.15
C ILE A 192 7.92 15.21 8.12
N VAL A 193 9.05 14.49 8.13
CA VAL A 193 10.22 14.82 8.96
C VAL A 193 10.72 16.23 8.66
N GLU A 194 10.93 16.54 7.38
CA GLU A 194 11.42 17.86 6.96
C GLU A 194 10.39 18.96 7.25
N GLY A 195 9.09 18.70 7.01
CA GLY A 195 8.02 19.63 7.35
C GLY A 195 7.95 19.93 8.87
N ASN A 196 8.12 18.89 9.72
CA ASN A 196 8.18 19.08 11.17
C ASN A 196 9.41 19.90 11.60
N LYS A 197 10.59 19.64 11.01
CA LYS A 197 11.81 20.44 11.24
C LYS A 197 11.66 21.89 10.79
N ALA A 198 10.93 22.11 9.68
CA ALA A 198 10.63 23.45 9.17
C ALA A 198 9.56 24.20 9.98
N GLY A 199 8.97 23.57 11.00
CA GLY A 199 7.92 24.16 11.84
C GLY A 199 6.55 24.23 11.16
N LEU A 200 6.29 23.40 10.16
CA LEU A 200 4.97 23.34 9.52
C LEU A 200 3.91 22.81 10.50
N GLU A 201 2.81 23.51 10.59
CA GLU A 201 1.67 23.12 11.44
C GLU A 201 0.53 22.45 10.63
N PRO A 202 -0.26 21.56 11.26
CA PRO A 202 -0.04 21.01 12.60
C PRO A 202 1.19 20.09 12.63
N PHE A 203 1.93 20.11 13.74
CA PHE A 203 3.01 19.13 13.97
C PHE A 203 2.44 17.71 13.90
N ILE A 204 3.09 16.81 13.18
CA ILE A 204 2.72 15.40 13.03
C ILE A 204 3.56 14.58 14.00
N ASN A 205 2.92 13.84 14.91
CA ASN A 205 3.59 12.96 15.89
C ASN A 205 4.08 11.68 15.20
N LEU A 206 5.05 11.82 14.29
CA LEU A 206 5.57 10.73 13.47
C LEU A 206 6.45 9.79 14.31
N GLU A 207 6.02 8.51 14.39
CA GLU A 207 6.72 7.44 15.10
C GLU A 207 7.43 6.45 14.15
N GLY A 208 6.98 6.34 12.89
CA GLY A 208 7.60 5.44 11.95
C GLY A 208 6.85 5.20 10.65
N TYR A 209 7.27 4.15 9.95
CA TYR A 209 6.56 3.66 8.77
C TYR A 209 6.66 2.13 8.65
N TYR A 210 5.78 1.54 7.85
CA TYR A 210 5.89 0.14 7.47
C TYR A 210 5.67 -0.05 5.97
N VAL A 211 6.30 -1.10 5.42
CA VAL A 211 6.16 -1.42 3.99
C VAL A 211 6.05 -2.93 3.78
N GLY A 212 5.04 -3.32 3.00
CA GLY A 212 4.78 -4.70 2.64
C GLY A 212 5.17 -4.99 1.19
N SER A 213 5.98 -6.03 0.94
CA SER A 213 6.51 -6.38 -0.39
C SER A 213 6.93 -5.14 -1.19
N PRO A 214 7.80 -4.27 -0.61
CA PRO A 214 8.02 -2.92 -1.12
C PRO A 214 8.79 -2.92 -2.43
N HIS A 215 8.25 -2.27 -3.46
CA HIS A 215 9.08 -1.77 -4.54
C HIS A 215 10.07 -0.75 -3.97
N THR A 216 11.35 -0.95 -4.20
CA THR A 216 12.41 -0.12 -3.61
C THR A 216 13.48 0.27 -4.63
N ASP A 217 13.94 -0.70 -5.42
CA ASP A 217 14.98 -0.53 -6.43
C ASP A 217 14.76 -1.53 -7.57
N THR A 218 14.47 -1.02 -8.76
CA THR A 218 14.12 -1.86 -9.92
C THR A 218 15.27 -2.80 -10.30
N ASN A 219 16.52 -2.36 -10.23
CA ASN A 219 17.66 -3.18 -10.63
C ASN A 219 17.85 -4.37 -9.69
N LEU A 220 17.81 -4.14 -8.39
CA LEU A 220 17.91 -5.22 -7.39
C LEU A 220 16.74 -6.21 -7.53
N GLU A 221 15.51 -5.70 -7.69
CA GLU A 221 14.32 -6.55 -7.79
C GLU A 221 14.36 -7.45 -9.03
N GLU A 222 14.64 -6.89 -10.20
CA GLU A 222 14.65 -7.67 -11.44
C GLU A 222 15.81 -8.67 -11.45
N ASN A 223 17.00 -8.29 -10.99
CA ASN A 223 18.15 -9.18 -10.90
C ASN A 223 17.97 -10.31 -9.87
N SER A 224 17.20 -10.08 -8.82
CA SER A 224 16.94 -11.08 -7.77
C SER A 224 16.01 -12.22 -8.20
N LYS A 225 15.22 -12.03 -9.26
CA LYS A 225 14.24 -13.04 -9.72
C LYS A 225 14.90 -14.34 -10.18
N ILE A 226 16.09 -14.28 -10.72
CA ILE A 226 16.81 -15.46 -11.21
C ILE A 226 17.33 -16.32 -10.05
N PRO A 227 18.10 -15.79 -9.07
CA PRO A 227 18.45 -16.57 -7.88
C PRO A 227 17.23 -17.02 -7.07
N TYR A 228 16.17 -16.22 -6.99
CA TYR A 228 14.92 -16.63 -6.38
C TYR A 228 14.30 -17.85 -7.10
N ALA A 229 14.18 -17.80 -8.43
CA ALA A 229 13.66 -18.92 -9.21
C ALA A 229 14.45 -20.21 -9.02
N TYR A 230 15.78 -20.12 -8.88
CA TYR A 230 16.62 -21.24 -8.53
C TYR A 230 16.35 -21.75 -7.11
N GLY A 231 16.31 -20.87 -6.11
CA GLY A 231 16.03 -21.21 -4.72
C GLY A 231 14.68 -21.90 -4.53
N MET A 232 13.68 -21.52 -5.32
CA MET A 232 12.33 -22.10 -5.30
C MET A 232 12.18 -23.35 -6.19
N GLY A 233 13.25 -23.82 -6.84
CA GLY A 233 13.22 -25.01 -7.70
C GLY A 233 12.47 -24.81 -9.03
N LEU A 234 12.24 -23.56 -9.46
CA LEU A 234 11.57 -23.23 -10.71
C LEU A 234 12.46 -23.41 -11.93
N ILE A 235 13.78 -23.34 -11.72
CA ILE A 235 14.81 -23.60 -12.74
C ILE A 235 15.87 -24.56 -12.18
N SER A 236 16.51 -25.32 -13.07
CA SER A 236 17.56 -26.27 -12.66
C SER A 236 18.86 -25.55 -12.29
N SER A 237 19.67 -26.17 -11.43
CA SER A 237 21.00 -25.70 -11.07
C SER A 237 21.90 -25.49 -12.32
N ARG A 238 21.81 -26.38 -13.30
CA ARG A 238 22.58 -26.25 -14.56
C ARG A 238 22.19 -24.98 -15.34
N LEU A 239 20.91 -24.64 -15.41
CA LEU A 239 20.44 -23.44 -16.10
C LEU A 239 20.84 -22.18 -15.34
N PHE A 240 20.66 -22.19 -13.99
CA PHE A 240 21.07 -21.09 -13.12
C PHE A 240 22.57 -20.78 -13.23
N GLU A 241 23.43 -21.79 -13.07
CA GLU A 241 24.88 -21.60 -13.14
C GLU A 241 25.35 -21.16 -14.53
N ARG A 242 24.64 -21.57 -15.60
CA ARG A 242 24.92 -21.14 -16.94
C ARG A 242 24.57 -19.66 -17.13
N ALA A 243 23.37 -19.24 -16.73
CA ALA A 243 22.93 -17.85 -16.77
C ALA A 243 23.84 -16.96 -15.91
N LYS A 244 24.20 -17.40 -14.71
CA LYS A 244 25.12 -16.67 -13.82
C LYS A 244 26.47 -16.39 -14.47
N ARG A 245 27.05 -17.36 -15.22
CA ARG A 245 28.30 -17.16 -15.94
C ARG A 245 28.13 -16.30 -17.19
N SER A 246 27.11 -16.55 -18.00
CA SER A 246 26.92 -15.84 -19.28
C SER A 246 26.47 -14.37 -19.06
N CYS A 247 25.65 -14.12 -18.07
CA CYS A 247 25.12 -12.79 -17.73
C CYS A 247 25.98 -12.06 -16.66
N LYS A 248 26.93 -12.74 -16.01
CA LYS A 248 27.79 -12.18 -14.93
C LYS A 248 27.00 -11.61 -13.75
N GLY A 249 25.81 -12.14 -13.49
CA GLY A 249 24.91 -11.67 -12.43
C GLY A 249 24.02 -10.48 -12.76
N GLU A 250 24.16 -9.91 -13.97
CA GLU A 250 23.27 -8.85 -14.48
C GLU A 250 22.26 -9.46 -15.48
N TYR A 251 20.99 -9.49 -15.09
CA TYR A 251 19.93 -10.13 -15.86
C TYR A 251 18.92 -9.12 -16.44
N LEU A 252 18.95 -7.86 -15.99
CA LEU A 252 18.06 -6.80 -16.49
C LEU A 252 18.71 -6.04 -17.64
N ASN A 253 19.87 -5.45 -17.42
CA ASN A 253 20.56 -4.58 -18.38
C ASN A 253 21.59 -5.37 -19.19
N VAL A 254 21.12 -6.37 -19.94
CA VAL A 254 21.99 -7.25 -20.72
C VAL A 254 22.35 -6.59 -22.05
N GLU A 255 23.66 -6.54 -22.34
CA GLU A 255 24.15 -6.06 -23.63
C GLU A 255 23.53 -6.88 -24.79
N PRO A 256 22.95 -6.23 -25.83
CA PRO A 256 22.31 -6.94 -26.95
C PRO A 256 23.24 -7.90 -27.70
N THR A 257 24.53 -7.70 -27.60
CA THR A 257 25.57 -8.56 -28.20
C THR A 257 25.89 -9.80 -27.38
N ASN A 258 25.46 -9.86 -26.14
CA ASN A 258 25.64 -11.03 -25.26
C ASN A 258 24.61 -12.12 -25.55
N LEU A 259 24.66 -12.72 -26.72
CA LEU A 259 23.70 -13.72 -27.18
C LEU A 259 23.57 -14.92 -26.24
N LYS A 260 24.67 -15.34 -25.58
CA LYS A 260 24.61 -16.45 -24.62
C LYS A 260 23.77 -16.14 -23.40
N CYS A 261 23.87 -14.94 -22.85
CA CYS A 261 23.04 -14.51 -21.75
C CYS A 261 21.56 -14.45 -22.19
N LEU A 262 21.27 -13.82 -23.33
CA LEU A 262 19.91 -13.71 -23.85
C LEU A 262 19.26 -15.08 -24.10
N GLU A 263 20.00 -16.07 -24.63
CA GLU A 263 19.51 -17.44 -24.79
C GLU A 263 19.20 -18.11 -23.44
N ASP A 264 20.04 -17.89 -22.42
CA ASP A 264 19.84 -18.44 -21.10
C ASP A 264 18.61 -17.82 -20.40
N LEU A 265 18.45 -16.51 -20.54
CA LEU A 265 17.25 -15.79 -20.03
C LEU A 265 15.97 -16.22 -20.75
N ALA A 266 16.02 -16.45 -22.07
CA ALA A 266 14.88 -16.97 -22.80
C ALA A 266 14.43 -18.33 -22.26
N LYS A 267 15.37 -19.25 -21.99
CA LYS A 267 15.06 -20.57 -21.38
C LYS A 267 14.52 -20.46 -19.95
N ILE A 268 15.00 -19.49 -19.18
CA ILE A 268 14.43 -19.20 -17.85
C ILE A 268 12.99 -18.70 -17.99
N SER A 269 12.73 -17.80 -18.94
CA SER A 269 11.40 -17.29 -19.24
C SER A 269 10.43 -18.39 -19.69
N GLU A 270 10.89 -19.40 -20.47
CA GLU A 270 10.07 -20.57 -20.80
C GLU A 270 9.62 -21.35 -19.56
N CYS A 271 10.47 -21.44 -18.53
CA CYS A 271 10.14 -22.10 -17.27
C CYS A 271 9.21 -21.29 -16.37
N THR A 272 9.34 -19.97 -16.36
CA THR A 272 8.71 -19.08 -15.39
C THR A 272 7.60 -18.21 -15.94
N GLY A 273 7.50 -18.03 -17.26
CA GLY A 273 6.62 -17.05 -17.91
C GLY A 273 5.12 -17.30 -17.70
N ASN A 274 4.73 -18.52 -17.37
CA ASN A 274 3.33 -18.88 -17.09
C ASN A 274 3.00 -18.88 -15.60
N LEU A 275 3.96 -18.55 -14.72
CA LEU A 275 3.71 -18.48 -13.29
C LEU A 275 2.94 -17.21 -12.92
N ASN A 276 2.17 -17.29 -11.86
CA ASN A 276 1.67 -16.11 -11.18
C ASN A 276 2.80 -15.52 -10.33
N ILE A 277 3.50 -14.52 -10.86
CA ILE A 277 4.65 -13.91 -10.18
C ILE A 277 4.29 -13.23 -8.85
N HIS A 278 3.00 -12.89 -8.63
CA HIS A 278 2.54 -12.34 -7.36
C HIS A 278 2.36 -13.43 -6.29
N HIS A 279 2.26 -14.70 -6.69
CA HIS A 279 2.21 -15.82 -5.75
C HIS A 279 2.48 -17.12 -6.51
N ILE A 280 3.70 -17.60 -6.50
CA ILE A 280 4.15 -18.73 -7.35
C ILE A 280 3.41 -20.05 -7.13
N LEU A 281 2.74 -20.23 -5.99
CA LEU A 281 1.92 -21.43 -5.71
C LEU A 281 0.46 -21.29 -6.19
N ARG A 282 0.06 -20.10 -6.67
CA ARG A 282 -1.30 -19.89 -7.12
C ARG A 282 -1.41 -19.93 -8.65
N PRO A 283 -2.55 -20.39 -9.18
CA PRO A 283 -2.77 -20.39 -10.63
C PRO A 283 -2.64 -18.98 -11.23
N ASN A 284 -2.13 -18.92 -12.45
CA ASN A 284 -2.20 -17.71 -13.25
C ASN A 284 -3.58 -17.63 -13.93
N CYS A 285 -4.47 -16.80 -13.40
CA CYS A 285 -5.85 -16.68 -13.88
C CYS A 285 -5.97 -16.15 -15.32
N SER A 286 -4.94 -15.47 -15.85
CA SER A 286 -4.93 -15.00 -17.26
C SER A 286 -4.83 -16.15 -18.28
N LEU A 287 -4.36 -17.32 -17.85
CA LEU A 287 -4.28 -18.53 -18.68
C LEU A 287 -5.57 -19.38 -18.67
N SER A 288 -6.47 -19.10 -17.74
CA SER A 288 -7.76 -19.79 -17.62
C SER A 288 -8.83 -19.04 -18.42
N LEU A 289 -8.80 -19.10 -19.74
CA LEU A 289 -9.98 -18.78 -20.54
C LEU A 289 -11.06 -19.80 -20.19
N PRO A 290 -12.33 -19.41 -20.00
CA PRO A 290 -13.41 -20.34 -19.81
C PRO A 290 -13.57 -21.16 -21.07
N MET A 291 -13.02 -22.38 -21.08
CA MET A 291 -13.38 -23.39 -22.07
C MET A 291 -14.84 -23.81 -21.81
N PRO A 292 -15.75 -23.71 -22.77
CA PRO A 292 -17.06 -24.23 -22.60
C PRO A 292 -16.97 -25.79 -22.62
N ASN A 293 -17.17 -26.38 -21.48
CA ASN A 293 -17.38 -27.80 -21.18
C ASN A 293 -16.28 -28.60 -20.48
N LYS A 294 -16.72 -29.16 -19.34
CA LYS A 294 -16.36 -30.45 -18.74
C LYS A 294 -14.97 -30.53 -18.10
N ASP A 295 -14.88 -30.09 -16.82
CA ASP A 295 -14.36 -30.98 -15.77
C ASP A 295 -14.38 -30.31 -14.40
N LYS A 296 -14.70 -31.06 -13.37
CA LYS A 296 -14.84 -30.59 -11.99
C LYS A 296 -13.58 -30.00 -11.37
N GLN A 297 -12.43 -30.08 -12.01
CA GLN A 297 -11.18 -29.44 -11.59
C GLN A 297 -11.10 -27.95 -11.96
N ALA A 298 -11.85 -27.51 -12.97
CA ALA A 298 -11.93 -26.09 -13.36
C ALA A 298 -12.70 -25.21 -12.35
N ARG A 299 -13.43 -25.80 -11.40
CA ARG A 299 -14.25 -25.04 -10.44
C ARG A 299 -13.44 -24.15 -9.51
N ARG A 300 -12.25 -24.55 -9.08
CA ARG A 300 -11.41 -23.71 -8.18
C ARG A 300 -10.87 -22.46 -8.86
N SER A 301 -10.43 -22.56 -10.12
CA SER A 301 -9.94 -21.41 -10.89
C SER A 301 -11.08 -20.46 -11.30
N ILE A 302 -12.28 -20.99 -11.57
CA ILE A 302 -13.48 -20.21 -11.90
C ILE A 302 -13.96 -19.42 -10.67
N GLU A 303 -13.90 -19.98 -9.47
CA GLU A 303 -14.26 -19.28 -8.23
C GLU A 303 -13.30 -18.10 -7.94
N GLU A 304 -12.00 -18.25 -8.17
CA GLU A 304 -11.04 -17.16 -7.99
C GLU A 304 -11.18 -16.06 -9.06
N THR A 305 -11.40 -16.44 -10.32
CA THR A 305 -11.63 -15.50 -11.43
C THR A 305 -12.96 -14.75 -11.26
N ASN A 306 -14.01 -15.45 -10.87
CA ASN A 306 -15.30 -14.85 -10.54
C ASN A 306 -15.21 -13.93 -9.33
N SER A 307 -14.42 -14.26 -8.32
CA SER A 307 -14.19 -13.40 -7.16
C SER A 307 -13.54 -12.07 -7.55
N ARG A 308 -12.54 -12.05 -8.46
CA ARG A 308 -11.93 -10.80 -8.95
C ARG A 308 -12.87 -9.98 -9.83
N TYR A 309 -13.54 -10.62 -10.78
CA TYR A 309 -14.53 -9.96 -11.65
C TYR A 309 -15.69 -9.39 -10.84
N ASN A 310 -16.12 -10.10 -9.81
CA ASN A 310 -17.20 -9.68 -8.93
C ASN A 310 -16.78 -8.53 -8.00
N ARG A 311 -15.53 -8.48 -7.56
CA ARG A 311 -14.99 -7.33 -6.80
C ARG A 311 -15.07 -6.04 -7.61
N HIS A 312 -14.70 -6.07 -8.90
CA HIS A 312 -14.84 -4.92 -9.80
C HIS A 312 -16.30 -4.46 -9.92
N ARG A 313 -17.20 -5.40 -10.17
CA ARG A 313 -18.62 -5.10 -10.34
C ARG A 313 -19.27 -4.56 -9.07
N TYR A 314 -18.85 -5.07 -7.91
CA TYR A 314 -19.31 -4.60 -6.61
C TYR A 314 -18.86 -3.16 -6.34
N LEU A 315 -17.59 -2.87 -6.56
CA LEU A 315 -17.04 -1.53 -6.36
C LEU A 315 -17.64 -0.52 -7.36
N ASN A 316 -17.86 -0.91 -8.61
CA ASN A 316 -18.61 -0.10 -9.59
C ASN A 316 -20.05 0.21 -9.15
N PHE A 317 -20.70 -0.70 -8.43
CA PHE A 317 -22.03 -0.45 -7.90
C PHE A 317 -22.01 0.63 -6.80
N TRP A 318 -20.99 0.61 -5.95
CA TRP A 318 -20.79 1.60 -4.88
C TRP A 318 -20.48 3.00 -5.40
N CYS A 319 -19.87 3.08 -6.55
CA CYS A 319 -19.40 4.31 -7.18
C CYS A 319 -20.44 5.01 -8.05
N LYS A 320 -21.72 4.60 -8.00
CA LYS A 320 -22.78 5.25 -8.75
C LYS A 320 -22.94 6.71 -8.33
N GLY A 321 -22.68 7.61 -9.24
CA GLY A 321 -23.00 9.04 -9.12
C GLY A 321 -22.00 9.99 -9.77
N THR A 322 -20.72 9.81 -9.61
CA THR A 322 -19.67 10.72 -10.12
C THR A 322 -18.64 10.05 -11.01
N VAL A 323 -18.43 8.73 -10.85
CA VAL A 323 -17.49 7.94 -11.64
C VAL A 323 -18.30 7.01 -12.55
N THR A 324 -18.17 7.18 -13.84
CA THR A 324 -18.91 6.38 -14.85
C THR A 324 -18.36 4.96 -14.95
N GLU A 325 -17.07 4.79 -14.73
CA GLU A 325 -16.39 3.50 -14.72
C GLU A 325 -15.32 3.49 -13.60
N TRP A 326 -15.49 2.61 -12.62
CA TRP A 326 -14.53 2.45 -11.54
C TRP A 326 -13.61 1.27 -11.82
N THR A 327 -12.30 1.49 -11.65
CA THR A 327 -11.28 0.45 -11.78
C THR A 327 -10.47 0.34 -10.49
N ARG A 328 -10.05 -0.89 -10.12
CA ARG A 328 -9.19 -1.11 -8.93
C ARG A 328 -7.86 -0.36 -9.06
N CYS A 329 -7.26 -0.41 -10.24
CA CYS A 329 -6.05 0.30 -10.58
C CYS A 329 -6.28 1.03 -11.89
N ASN A 330 -5.89 2.28 -11.98
CA ASN A 330 -6.03 3.08 -13.18
C ASN A 330 -4.79 2.90 -14.07
N ASP A 331 -4.92 2.13 -15.14
CA ASP A 331 -3.85 1.87 -16.10
C ASP A 331 -3.35 3.15 -16.78
N SER A 332 -4.20 4.16 -16.93
CA SER A 332 -3.79 5.47 -17.48
C SER A 332 -2.82 6.20 -16.56
N VAL A 333 -2.92 5.99 -15.24
CA VAL A 333 -1.92 6.47 -14.28
C VAL A 333 -0.66 5.61 -14.40
N THR A 334 -0.80 4.29 -14.27
CA THR A 334 0.35 3.37 -14.22
C THR A 334 1.19 3.38 -15.50
N TYR A 335 0.57 3.42 -16.68
CA TYR A 335 1.27 3.26 -17.97
C TYR A 335 1.20 4.52 -18.85
N GLY A 336 0.53 5.58 -18.40
CA GLY A 336 0.26 6.77 -19.21
C GLY A 336 1.06 8.00 -18.79
N SER A 337 0.49 8.78 -17.88
CA SER A 337 0.99 10.11 -17.54
C SER A 337 1.90 10.19 -16.31
N TYR A 338 1.96 9.14 -15.49
CA TYR A 338 2.75 9.15 -14.26
C TYR A 338 4.25 9.15 -14.53
N ILE A 339 4.97 10.04 -13.88
CA ILE A 339 6.42 10.18 -14.03
C ILE A 339 7.11 9.41 -12.89
N TYR A 340 7.86 8.38 -13.25
CA TYR A 340 8.68 7.59 -12.34
C TYR A 340 10.01 8.33 -12.13
N ASP A 341 10.01 9.35 -11.26
CA ASP A 341 11.17 10.21 -11.01
C ASP A 341 12.07 9.72 -9.86
N VAL A 342 11.73 8.59 -9.24
CA VAL A 342 12.55 7.92 -8.23
C VAL A 342 12.86 6.48 -8.66
N GLU A 343 14.06 6.26 -9.20
CA GLU A 343 14.52 4.93 -9.61
C GLU A 343 14.80 4.01 -8.41
N SER A 344 15.20 4.59 -7.28
CA SER A 344 15.54 3.87 -6.05
C SER A 344 15.17 4.66 -4.80
N ALA A 345 14.41 4.03 -3.91
CA ALA A 345 14.05 4.61 -2.61
C ALA A 345 15.13 4.36 -1.52
N ILE A 346 16.21 3.62 -1.82
CA ILE A 346 17.28 3.29 -0.84
C ILE A 346 17.86 4.56 -0.20
N GLY A 347 18.05 5.63 -0.99
CA GLY A 347 18.53 6.92 -0.48
C GLY A 347 17.62 7.53 0.58
N TYR A 348 16.30 7.37 0.45
CA TYR A 348 15.31 7.84 1.42
C TYR A 348 15.32 6.99 2.68
N HIS A 349 15.37 5.67 2.55
CA HIS A 349 15.55 4.76 3.69
C HIS A 349 16.82 5.13 4.47
N LYS A 350 17.94 5.31 3.76
CA LYS A 350 19.24 5.69 4.38
C LYS A 350 19.15 7.02 5.13
N TYR A 351 18.53 8.05 4.54
CA TYR A 351 18.28 9.32 5.21
C TYR A 351 17.53 9.14 6.54
N LEU A 352 16.47 8.30 6.52
CA LEU A 352 15.62 8.08 7.68
C LEU A 352 16.32 7.32 8.81
N THR A 353 17.43 6.59 8.53
CA THR A 353 18.22 5.94 9.59
C THR A 353 18.84 6.90 10.59
N ASP A 354 18.94 8.20 10.26
CA ASP A 354 19.44 9.25 11.14
C ASP A 354 18.33 9.91 11.99
N THR A 355 17.12 9.37 11.96
CA THR A 355 15.97 9.82 12.73
C THR A 355 15.68 8.90 13.93
N ARG A 356 14.55 9.13 14.63
CA ARG A 356 14.16 8.35 15.82
C ARG A 356 12.98 7.43 15.56
N ILE A 357 12.74 7.11 14.31
CA ILE A 357 11.56 6.34 13.91
C ILE A 357 11.82 4.84 13.96
N LYS A 358 10.74 4.08 14.08
CA LYS A 358 10.75 2.63 13.93
C LYS A 358 10.18 2.21 12.58
N VAL A 359 10.71 1.15 12.01
CA VAL A 359 10.38 0.66 10.68
C VAL A 359 10.05 -0.82 10.71
N LEU A 360 8.96 -1.21 10.01
CA LEU A 360 8.66 -2.61 9.72
C LEU A 360 8.70 -2.82 8.21
N ILE A 361 9.50 -3.79 7.78
CA ILE A 361 9.55 -4.25 6.40
C ILE A 361 9.19 -5.72 6.38
N TYR A 362 8.22 -6.11 5.54
CA TYR A 362 7.83 -7.50 5.45
C TYR A 362 7.54 -7.93 4.02
N THR A 363 7.86 -9.20 3.70
CA THR A 363 7.72 -9.78 2.37
C THR A 363 7.12 -11.17 2.43
N GLY A 364 6.39 -11.58 1.40
CA GLY A 364 5.97 -12.97 1.23
C GLY A 364 7.10 -13.82 0.66
N ASP A 365 7.32 -15.02 1.20
CA ASP A 365 8.35 -15.93 0.71
C ASP A 365 8.03 -16.57 -0.67
N HIS A 366 6.77 -16.47 -1.12
CA HIS A 366 6.29 -16.93 -2.43
C HIS A 366 6.03 -15.78 -3.42
N ASP A 367 6.56 -14.59 -3.12
CA ASP A 367 6.52 -13.42 -3.99
C ASP A 367 7.72 -13.42 -4.95
N MET A 368 7.44 -13.50 -6.26
CA MET A 368 8.45 -13.36 -7.32
C MET A 368 8.38 -11.98 -8.00
N ARG A 369 7.36 -11.14 -7.66
CA ARG A 369 7.28 -9.77 -8.14
C ARG A 369 8.32 -8.89 -7.46
N VAL A 370 8.35 -8.94 -6.11
CA VAL A 370 9.36 -8.32 -5.25
C VAL A 370 9.87 -9.39 -4.30
N THR A 371 11.02 -9.96 -4.61
CA THR A 371 11.53 -11.11 -3.88
C THR A 371 12.08 -10.71 -2.51
N HIS A 372 12.04 -11.64 -1.53
CA HIS A 372 12.72 -11.44 -0.25
C HIS A 372 14.23 -11.22 -0.42
N ILE A 373 14.84 -11.77 -1.46
CA ILE A 373 16.27 -11.63 -1.77
C ILE A 373 16.64 -10.16 -2.03
N SER A 374 15.90 -9.48 -2.90
CA SER A 374 16.14 -8.05 -3.16
C SER A 374 15.92 -7.20 -1.93
N THR A 375 14.89 -7.54 -1.13
CA THR A 375 14.59 -6.82 0.11
C THR A 375 15.72 -6.95 1.13
N GLU A 376 16.26 -8.15 1.35
CA GLU A 376 17.42 -8.35 2.21
C GLU A 376 18.67 -7.61 1.69
N GLU A 377 18.87 -7.59 0.37
CA GLU A 377 20.04 -6.96 -0.25
C GLU A 377 20.03 -5.45 -0.02
N TRP A 378 18.92 -4.76 -0.26
CA TRP A 378 18.88 -3.33 -0.02
C TRP A 378 18.91 -2.97 1.49
N ILE A 379 18.29 -3.79 2.37
CA ILE A 379 18.40 -3.59 3.82
C ILE A 379 19.86 -3.67 4.26
N LYS A 380 20.62 -4.67 3.80
CA LYS A 380 22.06 -4.80 4.07
C LYS A 380 22.85 -3.57 3.60
N SER A 381 22.44 -2.94 2.47
CA SER A 381 23.11 -1.73 1.97
C SER A 381 22.94 -0.50 2.88
N LEU A 382 21.98 -0.50 3.80
CA LEU A 382 21.80 0.55 4.81
C LEU A 382 22.93 0.54 5.87
N ASN A 383 23.70 -0.53 5.95
CA ASN A 383 24.83 -0.71 6.88
C ASN A 383 24.43 -0.45 8.35
N LEU A 384 23.30 -1.03 8.76
CA LEU A 384 22.81 -0.98 10.13
C LEU A 384 23.45 -2.08 10.99
N THR A 385 23.46 -1.91 12.30
CA THR A 385 23.89 -2.94 13.23
C THR A 385 22.75 -3.93 13.48
N ILE A 386 23.01 -5.23 13.36
CA ILE A 386 22.07 -6.29 13.75
C ILE A 386 21.87 -6.20 15.26
N ASP A 387 20.61 -6.15 15.69
CA ASP A 387 20.20 -6.11 17.09
C ASP A 387 19.70 -7.48 17.57
N ASP A 388 18.92 -8.17 16.74
CA ASP A 388 18.48 -9.56 16.96
C ASP A 388 18.63 -10.32 15.65
N ASP A 389 19.39 -11.41 15.68
CA ASP A 389 19.82 -12.18 14.51
C ASP A 389 18.64 -12.96 13.90
N TRP A 390 18.81 -13.42 12.66
CA TRP A 390 17.80 -14.15 11.89
C TRP A 390 17.25 -15.35 12.66
N ARG A 391 15.93 -15.35 12.92
CA ARG A 391 15.24 -16.42 13.64
C ARG A 391 13.79 -16.57 13.19
N ALA A 392 13.20 -17.72 13.48
CA ALA A 392 11.78 -17.94 13.28
C ALA A 392 10.93 -17.07 14.22
N TRP A 393 9.79 -16.57 13.70
CA TRP A 393 8.73 -16.00 14.52
C TRP A 393 7.45 -16.83 14.39
N TYR A 394 6.57 -16.75 15.40
CA TYR A 394 5.50 -17.71 15.58
C TYR A 394 4.14 -17.04 15.80
N ILE A 395 3.09 -17.65 15.23
CA ILE A 395 1.69 -17.38 15.53
C ILE A 395 1.03 -18.72 15.91
N ASN A 396 0.32 -18.75 17.04
CA ASN A 396 -0.39 -19.94 17.53
C ASN A 396 0.52 -21.20 17.57
N GLY A 397 1.77 -21.04 17.97
CA GLY A 397 2.75 -22.14 18.07
C GLY A 397 3.28 -22.65 16.72
N GLN A 398 2.92 -22.04 15.60
CA GLN A 398 3.42 -22.39 14.27
C GLN A 398 4.37 -21.33 13.74
N ILE A 399 5.39 -21.75 12.99
CA ILE A 399 6.29 -20.81 12.31
C ILE A 399 5.48 -20.01 11.29
N ALA A 400 5.40 -18.70 11.52
CA ALA A 400 4.73 -17.74 10.64
C ALA A 400 5.67 -17.11 9.61
N GLY A 401 6.96 -17.17 9.87
CA GLY A 401 8.03 -16.65 9.01
C GLY A 401 9.34 -16.54 9.77
N TYR A 402 10.22 -15.71 9.25
CA TYR A 402 11.54 -15.43 9.85
C TYR A 402 11.71 -13.92 10.01
N THR A 403 12.53 -13.50 10.96
CA THR A 403 12.71 -12.08 11.27
C THR A 403 14.15 -11.80 11.69
N GLU A 404 14.59 -10.58 11.43
CA GLU A 404 15.84 -10.00 11.88
C GLU A 404 15.60 -8.54 12.25
N THR A 405 16.23 -8.02 13.29
CA THR A 405 16.10 -6.63 13.67
C THR A 405 17.42 -5.89 13.61
N TYR A 406 17.35 -4.62 13.27
CA TYR A 406 18.50 -3.75 13.10
C TYR A 406 18.31 -2.46 13.86
N LYS A 407 19.41 -1.83 14.25
CA LYS A 407 19.40 -0.54 14.94
C LYS A 407 20.51 0.39 14.49
N LYS A 408 20.26 1.69 14.65
CA LYS A 408 21.24 2.77 14.58
C LYS A 408 20.81 3.90 15.50
N SER A 409 21.49 4.08 16.63
CA SER A 409 21.07 5.06 17.66
C SER A 409 19.63 4.80 18.14
N LYS A 410 18.69 5.69 17.83
CA LYS A 410 17.26 5.58 18.17
C LYS A 410 16.38 5.06 17.01
N TYR A 411 16.96 4.81 15.86
CA TYR A 411 16.29 4.17 14.73
C TYR A 411 16.30 2.66 14.93
N SER A 412 15.18 2.03 14.66
CA SER A 412 15.05 0.57 14.63
C SER A 412 14.34 0.10 13.38
N LEU A 413 14.81 -1.02 12.82
CA LEU A 413 14.20 -1.67 11.69
C LEU A 413 13.95 -3.14 12.01
N THR A 414 12.72 -3.59 11.85
CA THR A 414 12.33 -5.00 11.90
C THR A 414 12.07 -5.45 10.48
N TYR A 415 12.79 -6.47 10.03
CA TYR A 415 12.50 -7.18 8.79
C TYR A 415 11.83 -8.51 9.09
N ALA A 416 10.81 -8.88 8.32
CA ALA A 416 10.13 -10.16 8.47
C ALA A 416 9.73 -10.77 7.12
N THR A 417 9.95 -12.07 6.94
CA THR A 417 9.26 -12.85 5.91
C THR A 417 7.96 -13.40 6.45
N VAL A 418 6.96 -13.57 5.58
CA VAL A 418 5.68 -14.19 5.91
C VAL A 418 5.54 -15.48 5.13
N LYS A 419 5.58 -16.60 5.84
CA LYS A 419 5.60 -17.95 5.27
C LYS A 419 4.32 -18.27 4.52
N GLY A 420 4.46 -18.72 3.26
CA GLY A 420 3.35 -19.10 2.38
C GLY A 420 2.54 -17.91 1.88
N ALA A 421 3.08 -16.69 1.92
CA ALA A 421 2.48 -15.50 1.35
C ALA A 421 3.14 -15.12 0.02
N GLY A 422 2.36 -14.52 -0.86
CA GLY A 422 2.84 -13.87 -2.08
C GLY A 422 2.94 -12.36 -1.92
N HIS A 423 2.88 -11.66 -3.03
CA HIS A 423 2.87 -10.20 -3.12
C HIS A 423 1.66 -9.62 -2.38
N SER A 424 1.85 -8.62 -1.50
CA SER A 424 0.89 -8.18 -0.50
C SER A 424 0.53 -9.28 0.53
N PRO A 425 1.45 -9.63 1.45
CA PRO A 425 1.26 -10.73 2.40
C PRO A 425 -0.04 -10.66 3.20
N THR A 426 -0.53 -9.45 3.46
CA THR A 426 -1.79 -9.18 4.17
C THR A 426 -3.04 -9.69 3.45
N GLU A 427 -3.00 -9.92 2.13
CA GLU A 427 -4.10 -10.56 1.40
C GLU A 427 -4.17 -12.07 1.66
N TYR A 428 -3.01 -12.71 1.89
CA TYR A 428 -2.89 -14.17 1.95
C TYR A 428 -2.84 -14.72 3.37
N LYS A 429 -2.21 -13.97 4.29
CA LYS A 429 -1.85 -14.39 5.65
C LYS A 429 -2.31 -13.34 6.68
N LYS A 430 -3.63 -13.07 6.71
CA LYS A 430 -4.22 -12.01 7.55
C LYS A 430 -3.92 -12.17 9.03
N ALA A 431 -4.01 -13.40 9.57
CA ALA A 431 -3.79 -13.66 10.99
C ALA A 431 -2.32 -13.47 11.37
N GLU A 432 -1.41 -14.00 10.54
CA GLU A 432 0.03 -13.85 10.74
C GLU A 432 0.44 -12.36 10.62
N CYS A 433 -0.04 -11.66 9.60
CA CYS A 433 0.27 -10.25 9.41
C CYS A 433 -0.33 -9.35 10.50
N TYR A 434 -1.51 -9.69 11.03
CA TYR A 434 -2.08 -8.99 12.17
C TYR A 434 -1.20 -9.16 13.42
N GLY A 435 -0.84 -10.39 13.76
CA GLY A 435 0.01 -10.65 14.94
C GLY A 435 1.42 -10.06 14.81
N MET A 436 1.98 -10.03 13.59
CA MET A 436 3.23 -9.33 13.29
C MET A 436 3.09 -7.83 13.57
N PHE A 437 2.08 -7.19 13.00
CA PHE A 437 1.81 -5.76 13.18
C PHE A 437 1.52 -5.41 14.63
N GLU A 438 0.65 -6.19 15.32
CA GLU A 438 0.29 -5.99 16.72
C GLU A 438 1.53 -6.00 17.63
N ARG A 439 2.44 -6.96 17.44
CA ARG A 439 3.69 -7.01 18.21
C ARG A 439 4.59 -5.82 17.90
N TRP A 440 4.83 -5.57 16.62
CA TRP A 440 5.70 -4.48 16.20
C TRP A 440 5.20 -3.11 16.69
N ILE A 441 3.90 -2.82 16.53
CA ILE A 441 3.35 -1.51 16.90
C ILE A 441 3.43 -1.26 18.41
N ASN A 442 3.32 -2.32 19.22
CA ASN A 442 3.42 -2.30 20.67
C ASN A 442 4.85 -2.55 21.21
N ASN A 443 5.86 -2.60 20.35
CA ASN A 443 7.25 -2.84 20.70
C ASN A 443 7.50 -4.22 21.37
N TYR A 444 6.71 -5.22 21.02
CA TYR A 444 6.96 -6.61 21.37
C TYR A 444 7.81 -7.30 20.30
N PRO A 445 8.68 -8.26 20.66
CA PRO A 445 9.43 -9.03 19.68
C PRO A 445 8.50 -9.91 18.84
N LEU A 446 8.86 -10.11 17.60
CA LEU A 446 8.18 -11.06 16.70
C LEU A 446 8.49 -12.51 17.10
#